data_f48d498301f80ce2fc925b3fc8440773
#
_entry.id   f48d498301f80ce2fc925b3fc8440773
#
_cell.length_a   1.000
_cell.length_b   1.000
_cell.length_c   1.000
_cell.angle_alpha   90.00
_cell.angle_beta   90.00
_cell.angle_gamma   90.00
#
_symmetry.space_group_name_H-M   'P 1'
#
loop_
_entity.id
_entity.type
_entity.pdbx_description
1 polymer ?
#
loop_
_entity_poly.entity_id
_entity_poly.type
_entity_poly.pdbx_seq_one_letter_code
_entity_poly.pdbx_strand_id
1 'polypeptide(L)'
;MAIGSVQAGLAFDESSGTYPSQRAFSARLMVREAPAIFDNPSAFTKLRGEMTALYGWRLLTNFQLTEHVSGERNWGAYPFFEAASLGGTPSQSPLDVTGATSGNLLRGYDLNRFAGDAAIVSNTDLAIELGRYSAFLPLRYGVWGLFDVGRVFVDGESSSKWHTAAGGGLWFTLAVASPGLDLAASLKLAVVQTGDGTSFLALSGFSF
;
A
#
# COMPACT_ATOMS: atom_id res chain seq x y z
N MET A 1 2.00 26.49 -4.85
CA MET A 1 2.52 26.33 -6.21
C MET A 1 1.68 25.27 -6.89
N ALA A 2 1.13 25.53 -8.06
CA ALA A 2 0.33 24.56 -8.83
C ALA A 2 1.18 24.03 -9.98
N ILE A 3 1.11 22.73 -10.29
CA ILE A 3 1.78 22.15 -11.45
C ILE A 3 0.71 21.66 -12.42
N GLY A 4 0.69 22.22 -13.63
CA GLY A 4 -0.12 21.72 -14.72
C GLY A 4 0.47 20.41 -15.27
N SER A 5 -0.32 19.37 -15.41
CA SER A 5 0.15 18.08 -15.93
C SER A 5 -0.96 17.33 -16.65
N VAL A 6 -0.57 16.44 -17.55
CA VAL A 6 -1.44 15.44 -18.19
C VAL A 6 -1.07 14.06 -17.71
N GLN A 7 -2.05 13.23 -17.42
CA GLN A 7 -1.86 11.90 -16.90
C GLN A 7 -2.67 10.89 -17.70
N ALA A 8 -2.07 9.76 -18.01
CA ALA A 8 -2.73 8.61 -18.62
C ALA A 8 -2.32 7.34 -17.88
N GLY A 9 -3.20 6.35 -17.85
CA GLY A 9 -2.92 5.11 -17.17
C GLY A 9 -3.74 3.94 -17.68
N LEU A 10 -3.28 2.74 -17.34
CA LEU A 10 -3.95 1.47 -17.56
C LEU A 10 -4.17 0.80 -16.20
N ALA A 11 -5.33 0.20 -16.03
CA ALA A 11 -5.66 -0.59 -14.86
C ALA A 11 -6.22 -1.94 -15.30
N PHE A 12 -5.83 -2.99 -14.57
CA PHE A 12 -6.36 -4.33 -14.70
C PHE A 12 -6.70 -4.83 -13.29
N ASP A 13 -7.92 -5.33 -13.14
CA ASP A 13 -8.40 -5.88 -11.87
C ASP A 13 -9.13 -7.19 -12.14
N GLU A 14 -8.76 -8.25 -11.44
CA GLU A 14 -9.40 -9.56 -11.47
C GLU A 14 -9.58 -10.09 -10.06
N SER A 15 -10.76 -10.61 -9.76
CA SER A 15 -11.01 -11.25 -8.49
C SER A 15 -11.90 -12.47 -8.66
N SER A 16 -11.66 -13.50 -7.85
CA SER A 16 -12.43 -14.75 -7.87
C SER A 16 -12.51 -15.37 -6.48
N GLY A 17 -13.53 -16.19 -6.30
CA GLY A 17 -13.77 -16.87 -5.03
C GLY A 17 -14.31 -15.95 -3.95
N THR A 18 -14.58 -16.54 -2.81
CA THR A 18 -15.02 -15.86 -1.59
C THR A 18 -14.12 -16.26 -0.43
N TYR A 19 -14.08 -15.44 0.61
CA TYR A 19 -13.32 -15.77 1.81
C TYR A 19 -13.70 -17.17 2.34
N PRO A 20 -12.74 -18.05 2.70
CA PRO A 20 -11.29 -17.81 2.79
C PRO A 20 -10.49 -18.10 1.50
N SER A 21 -11.10 -18.63 0.46
CA SER A 21 -10.41 -19.06 -0.78
C SER A 21 -10.42 -17.97 -1.86
N GLN A 22 -10.49 -16.71 -1.44
CA GLN A 22 -10.47 -15.56 -2.31
C GLN A 22 -9.11 -15.40 -3.00
N ARG A 23 -9.15 -15.02 -4.27
CA ARG A 23 -7.98 -14.63 -5.05
C ARG A 23 -8.29 -13.30 -5.72
N ALA A 24 -7.34 -12.39 -5.70
CA ALA A 24 -7.45 -11.15 -6.42
C ALA A 24 -6.08 -10.74 -6.95
N PHE A 25 -6.08 -10.12 -8.10
CA PHE A 25 -4.92 -9.51 -8.70
C PHE A 25 -5.31 -8.17 -9.28
N SER A 26 -4.53 -7.15 -9.00
CA SER A 26 -4.66 -5.84 -9.63
C SER A 26 -3.31 -5.35 -10.12
N ALA A 27 -3.29 -4.66 -11.24
CA ALA A 27 -2.11 -4.01 -11.77
C ALA A 27 -2.50 -2.64 -12.34
N ARG A 28 -1.68 -1.64 -12.06
CA ARG A 28 -1.86 -0.28 -12.56
C ARG A 28 -0.56 0.26 -13.09
N LEU A 29 -0.62 0.92 -14.21
CA LEU A 29 0.50 1.66 -14.80
C LEU A 29 0.05 3.06 -15.15
N MET A 30 0.81 4.06 -14.75
CA MET A 30 0.46 5.45 -14.89
C MET A 30 1.66 6.25 -15.38
N VAL A 31 1.44 7.08 -16.40
CA VAL A 31 2.40 8.05 -16.90
C VAL A 31 1.83 9.44 -16.68
N ARG A 32 2.63 10.33 -16.12
CA ARG A 32 2.30 11.73 -15.94
C ARG A 32 3.36 12.58 -16.61
N GLU A 33 2.92 13.48 -17.47
CA GLU A 33 3.77 14.45 -18.15
C GLU A 33 3.43 15.85 -17.65
N ALA A 34 4.43 16.57 -17.17
CA ALA A 34 4.32 17.95 -16.73
C ALA A 34 5.22 18.82 -17.64
N PRO A 35 4.69 19.37 -18.75
CA PRO A 35 5.45 20.19 -19.65
C PRO A 35 5.79 21.55 -19.01
N ALA A 36 6.86 22.20 -19.49
CA ALA A 36 7.28 23.54 -19.05
C ALA A 36 6.36 24.67 -19.59
N ILE A 37 5.04 24.40 -19.51
CA ILE A 37 3.95 25.35 -19.83
C ILE A 37 3.06 25.48 -18.60
N PHE A 38 2.09 26.36 -18.57
CA PHE A 38 1.17 26.55 -17.42
C PHE A 38 1.90 26.89 -16.11
N ASP A 39 2.86 27.80 -16.13
CA ASP A 39 3.67 28.22 -14.96
C ASP A 39 4.57 27.14 -14.35
N ASN A 40 4.75 26.02 -15.04
CA ASN A 40 5.74 25.01 -14.61
C ASN A 40 7.15 25.53 -14.90
N PRO A 41 8.04 25.61 -13.90
CA PRO A 41 9.41 26.10 -14.09
C PRO A 41 10.27 25.16 -14.94
N SER A 42 9.87 23.89 -15.07
CA SER A 42 10.60 22.86 -15.78
C SER A 42 9.68 21.73 -16.21
N ALA A 43 10.10 20.97 -17.21
CA ALA A 43 9.39 19.78 -17.67
C ALA A 43 9.90 18.52 -16.98
N PHE A 44 8.99 17.63 -16.62
CA PHE A 44 9.33 16.29 -16.13
C PHE A 44 8.28 15.24 -16.50
N THR A 45 8.72 14.00 -16.55
CA THR A 45 7.87 12.82 -16.76
C THR A 45 7.95 11.94 -15.53
N LYS A 46 6.82 11.45 -15.03
CA LYS A 46 6.73 10.46 -13.96
C LYS A 46 6.07 9.20 -14.48
N LEU A 47 6.73 8.07 -14.32
CA LEU A 47 6.16 6.73 -14.50
C LEU A 47 5.92 6.11 -13.14
N ARG A 48 4.75 5.53 -12.96
CA ARG A 48 4.40 4.77 -11.75
C ARG A 48 3.75 3.46 -12.14
N GLY A 49 4.17 2.38 -11.50
CA GLY A 49 3.58 1.06 -11.60
C GLY A 49 3.26 0.49 -10.23
N GLU A 50 2.14 -0.21 -10.12
CA GLU A 50 1.77 -0.94 -8.91
C GLU A 50 1.07 -2.25 -9.26
N MET A 51 1.31 -3.26 -8.45
CA MET A 51 0.63 -4.56 -8.54
C MET A 51 0.27 -5.03 -7.13
N THR A 52 -0.92 -5.61 -7.00
CA THR A 52 -1.35 -6.25 -5.76
C THR A 52 -1.86 -7.65 -6.08
N ALA A 53 -1.40 -8.64 -5.36
CA ALA A 53 -1.90 -10.00 -5.40
C ALA A 53 -2.41 -10.42 -4.02
N LEU A 54 -3.58 -11.02 -3.98
CA LEU A 54 -4.18 -11.57 -2.77
C LEU A 54 -4.49 -13.04 -3.02
N TYR A 55 -4.06 -13.87 -2.10
CA TYR A 55 -4.30 -15.30 -2.13
C TYR A 55 -4.78 -15.80 -0.77
N GLY A 56 -6.01 -16.29 -0.72
CA GLY A 56 -6.60 -16.90 0.45
C GLY A 56 -6.68 -18.42 0.31
N TRP A 57 -6.43 -19.14 1.39
CA TRP A 57 -6.58 -20.60 1.46
C TRP A 57 -6.97 -21.07 2.86
N ARG A 58 -7.45 -22.30 2.92
CA ARG A 58 -7.83 -22.95 4.17
C ARG A 58 -7.04 -24.24 4.35
N LEU A 59 -6.45 -24.36 5.52
CA LEU A 59 -5.91 -25.62 6.04
C LEU A 59 -6.65 -25.98 7.33
N LEU A 60 -5.98 -25.92 8.48
CA LEU A 60 -6.62 -26.05 9.80
C LEU A 60 -7.39 -24.78 10.18
N THR A 61 -6.91 -23.65 9.72
CA THR A 61 -7.55 -22.33 9.82
C THR A 61 -7.47 -21.59 8.48
N ASN A 62 -7.96 -20.37 8.43
CA ASN A 62 -7.95 -19.54 7.23
C ASN A 62 -6.70 -18.68 7.20
N PHE A 63 -6.04 -18.66 6.05
CA PHE A 63 -4.85 -17.87 5.75
C PHE A 63 -5.14 -16.92 4.60
N GLN A 64 -4.51 -15.77 4.64
CA GLN A 64 -4.55 -14.80 3.55
C GLN A 64 -3.15 -14.18 3.40
N LEU A 65 -2.58 -14.32 2.22
CA LEU A 65 -1.35 -13.65 1.81
C LEU A 65 -1.71 -12.50 0.88
N THR A 66 -1.17 -11.33 1.16
CA THR A 66 -1.27 -10.18 0.28
C THR A 66 0.15 -9.70 -0.03
N GLU A 67 0.42 -9.51 -1.29
CA GLU A 67 1.66 -8.94 -1.79
C GLU A 67 1.33 -7.67 -2.58
N HIS A 68 2.00 -6.57 -2.26
CA HIS A 68 1.89 -5.33 -2.99
C HIS A 68 3.29 -4.90 -3.42
N VAL A 69 3.47 -4.68 -4.72
CA VAL A 69 4.71 -4.16 -5.29
C VAL A 69 4.40 -2.86 -5.99
N SER A 70 5.14 -1.81 -5.67
CA SER A 70 5.02 -0.54 -6.37
C SER A 70 6.38 0.05 -6.67
N GLY A 71 6.43 0.87 -7.71
CA GLY A 71 7.62 1.61 -8.08
C GLY A 71 7.27 2.84 -8.87
N GLU A 72 8.13 3.84 -8.77
CA GLU A 72 8.02 5.06 -9.56
C GLU A 72 9.38 5.57 -9.99
N ARG A 73 9.41 6.29 -11.10
CA ARG A 73 10.60 6.96 -11.60
C ARG A 73 10.24 8.29 -12.22
N ASN A 74 11.05 9.29 -11.92
CA ASN A 74 11.00 10.62 -12.51
C ASN A 74 12.14 10.82 -13.50
N TRP A 75 11.88 11.57 -14.57
CA TRP A 75 12.85 12.04 -15.53
C TRP A 75 12.64 13.54 -15.77
N GLY A 76 13.71 14.27 -16.00
CA GLY A 76 13.68 15.71 -16.20
C GLY A 76 13.91 16.49 -14.91
N ALA A 77 13.66 17.77 -14.93
CA ALA A 77 13.86 18.66 -13.78
C ALA A 77 12.55 18.80 -12.99
N TYR A 78 12.29 17.91 -12.07
CA TYR A 78 11.10 17.93 -11.23
C TYR A 78 11.36 18.65 -9.90
N PRO A 79 10.33 19.28 -9.28
CA PRO A 79 10.44 19.87 -7.97
C PRO A 79 10.65 18.77 -6.89
N PHE A 80 11.30 19.10 -5.78
CA PHE A 80 11.64 18.15 -4.71
C PHE A 80 10.43 17.40 -4.14
N PHE A 81 9.26 18.02 -4.09
CA PHE A 81 8.01 17.40 -3.60
C PHE A 81 7.39 16.39 -4.58
N GLU A 82 7.90 16.31 -5.81
CA GLU A 82 7.58 15.29 -6.80
C GLU A 82 8.59 14.13 -6.82
N ALA A 83 9.64 14.19 -6.01
CA ALA A 83 10.62 13.13 -5.93
C ALA A 83 9.95 11.78 -5.60
N ALA A 84 10.50 10.72 -6.15
CA ALA A 84 10.11 9.36 -5.79
C ALA A 84 10.48 9.10 -4.33
N SER A 85 9.51 8.74 -3.51
CA SER A 85 9.73 8.63 -2.08
C SER A 85 9.31 7.28 -1.51
N LEU A 86 9.97 6.89 -0.42
CA LEU A 86 9.63 5.75 0.41
C LEU A 86 9.44 6.19 1.85
N GLY A 87 8.55 5.50 2.54
CA GLY A 87 8.27 5.73 3.95
C GLY A 87 6.82 6.13 4.17
N GLY A 88 6.36 5.84 5.39
CA GLY A 88 5.00 6.13 5.81
C GLY A 88 4.13 4.89 5.89
N THR A 89 3.05 5.10 6.59
CA THR A 89 1.97 4.13 6.78
C THR A 89 0.75 4.61 6.00
N PRO A 90 -0.03 3.72 5.38
CA PRO A 90 -1.24 4.12 4.68
C PRO A 90 -2.15 4.88 5.64
N SER A 91 -2.39 6.15 5.36
CA SER A 91 -3.47 6.90 5.99
C SER A 91 -4.73 6.53 5.23
N GLN A 92 -5.44 5.53 5.72
CA GLN A 92 -6.78 5.23 5.20
C GLN A 92 -7.75 6.26 5.80
N SER A 93 -7.93 7.38 5.13
CA SER A 93 -9.09 8.21 5.38
C SER A 93 -10.32 7.42 4.93
N PRO A 94 -11.34 7.23 5.78
CA PRO A 94 -12.60 6.60 5.36
C PRO A 94 -13.33 7.36 4.24
N LEU A 95 -12.86 8.55 3.91
CA LEU A 95 -13.37 9.40 2.83
C LEU A 95 -12.50 9.36 1.56
N ASP A 96 -11.41 8.59 1.55
CA ASP A 96 -10.58 8.44 0.35
C ASP A 96 -11.17 7.39 -0.58
N VAL A 97 -12.30 7.76 -1.21
CA VAL A 97 -12.96 6.96 -2.26
C VAL A 97 -12.14 6.81 -3.53
N THR A 98 -11.00 7.49 -3.64
CA THR A 98 -10.20 7.49 -4.87
C THR A 98 -9.22 6.33 -4.93
N GLY A 99 -9.04 5.58 -3.83
CA GLY A 99 -8.03 4.51 -3.77
C GLY A 99 -6.60 5.02 -3.98
N ALA A 100 -6.43 6.33 -3.88
CA ALA A 100 -5.18 7.04 -4.15
C ALA A 100 -4.27 7.09 -2.92
N THR A 101 -4.38 6.15 -2.02
CA THR A 101 -3.31 5.90 -1.02
C THR A 101 -2.12 5.24 -1.69
N SER A 102 -1.69 5.88 -2.67
CA SER A 102 -0.62 5.52 -3.54
C SER A 102 0.64 6.23 -3.07
N GLY A 103 1.22 5.75 -2.01
CA GLY A 103 2.60 6.03 -1.68
C GLY A 103 3.40 4.75 -1.81
N ASN A 104 4.65 4.84 -2.17
CA ASN A 104 5.59 3.75 -1.99
C ASN A 104 5.79 3.59 -0.47
N LEU A 105 4.91 2.82 0.15
CA LEU A 105 4.80 2.71 1.60
C LEU A 105 5.89 1.79 2.12
N LEU A 106 6.65 2.27 3.06
CA LEU A 106 7.58 1.48 3.85
C LEU A 106 7.18 1.67 5.31
N ARG A 107 6.38 0.74 5.81
CA ARG A 107 5.68 0.85 7.09
C ARG A 107 6.67 0.90 8.26
N GLY A 108 6.36 1.71 9.27
CA GLY A 108 7.22 1.89 10.44
C GLY A 108 8.31 2.96 10.29
N TYR A 109 8.53 3.46 9.08
CA TYR A 109 9.32 4.67 8.83
C TYR A 109 8.43 5.90 8.75
N ASP A 110 9.01 7.07 8.98
CA ASP A 110 8.33 8.35 8.78
C ASP A 110 7.91 8.55 7.32
N LEU A 111 6.88 9.36 7.10
CA LEU A 111 6.39 9.67 5.76
C LEU A 111 7.51 10.30 4.92
N ASN A 112 7.70 9.80 3.69
CA ASN A 112 8.72 10.28 2.75
C ASN A 112 10.14 10.30 3.35
N ARG A 113 10.45 9.34 4.23
CA ARG A 113 11.75 9.24 4.91
C ARG A 113 12.93 9.18 3.94
N PHE A 114 12.73 8.56 2.79
CA PHE A 114 13.72 8.41 1.74
C PHE A 114 13.16 8.99 0.46
N ALA A 115 13.96 9.72 -0.31
CA ALA A 115 13.55 10.35 -1.57
C ALA A 115 14.67 10.30 -2.60
N GLY A 116 14.32 10.23 -3.88
CA GLY A 116 15.25 10.19 -4.99
C GLY A 116 14.55 10.29 -6.35
N ASP A 117 15.27 9.89 -7.40
CA ASP A 117 14.75 9.92 -8.78
C ASP A 117 13.83 8.75 -9.09
N ALA A 118 14.08 7.60 -8.42
CA ALA A 118 13.23 6.43 -8.51
C ALA A 118 13.09 5.74 -7.15
N ALA A 119 12.01 5.01 -6.97
CA ALA A 119 11.76 4.17 -5.79
C ALA A 119 11.08 2.88 -6.19
N ILE A 120 11.35 1.82 -5.45
CA ILE A 120 10.65 0.53 -5.53
C ILE A 120 10.41 -0.01 -4.13
N VAL A 121 9.26 -0.62 -3.92
CA VAL A 121 8.90 -1.26 -2.65
C VAL A 121 8.06 -2.51 -2.87
N SER A 122 8.24 -3.49 -2.01
CA SER A 122 7.40 -4.68 -1.88
C SER A 122 6.91 -4.75 -0.43
N ASN A 123 5.61 -4.97 -0.27
CA ASN A 123 4.92 -5.11 1.01
C ASN A 123 4.21 -6.46 1.05
N THR A 124 4.60 -7.31 1.96
CA THR A 124 4.03 -8.64 2.16
C THR A 124 3.26 -8.69 3.46
N ASP A 125 2.01 -9.13 3.42
CA ASP A 125 1.15 -9.36 4.59
C ASP A 125 0.70 -10.82 4.64
N LEU A 126 0.87 -11.48 5.77
CA LEU A 126 0.29 -12.80 6.05
C LEU A 126 -0.67 -12.70 7.22
N ALA A 127 -1.95 -12.95 6.98
CA ALA A 127 -2.97 -12.98 8.02
C ALA A 127 -3.44 -14.41 8.28
N ILE A 128 -3.64 -14.74 9.55
CA ILE A 128 -4.10 -16.06 10.03
C ILE A 128 -5.31 -15.81 10.92
N GLU A 129 -6.45 -16.40 10.58
CA GLU A 129 -7.66 -16.34 11.40
C GLU A 129 -7.55 -17.28 12.59
N LEU A 130 -7.71 -16.75 13.80
CA LEU A 130 -7.73 -17.55 15.04
C LEU A 130 -9.14 -17.94 15.45
N GLY A 131 -10.14 -17.13 15.08
CA GLY A 131 -11.51 -17.44 15.44
C GLY A 131 -12.54 -16.44 14.96
N ARG A 132 -13.80 -16.77 15.28
CA ARG A 132 -14.98 -15.97 14.98
C ARG A 132 -15.86 -15.88 16.20
N TYR A 133 -16.42 -14.71 16.42
CA TYR A 133 -17.43 -14.47 17.44
C TYR A 133 -18.70 -13.95 16.75
N SER A 134 -19.84 -14.59 17.01
CA SER A 134 -21.08 -14.30 16.30
C SER A 134 -22.29 -14.05 17.19
N ALA A 135 -22.12 -13.98 18.54
CA ALA A 135 -23.26 -13.88 19.45
C ALA A 135 -23.99 -12.52 19.35
N PHE A 136 -23.26 -11.39 19.21
CA PHE A 136 -23.85 -10.06 19.10
C PHE A 136 -23.33 -9.31 17.86
N LEU A 137 -22.10 -9.57 17.47
CA LEU A 137 -21.44 -8.95 16.34
C LEU A 137 -20.65 -10.02 15.55
N PRO A 138 -20.76 -10.07 14.21
CA PRO A 138 -20.02 -11.01 13.38
C PRO A 138 -18.54 -10.59 13.29
N LEU A 139 -17.79 -10.81 14.37
CA LEU A 139 -16.39 -10.46 14.50
C LEU A 139 -15.49 -11.64 14.11
N ARG A 140 -14.56 -11.42 13.21
CA ARG A 140 -13.42 -12.31 12.93
C ARG A 140 -12.15 -11.68 13.50
N TYR A 141 -11.26 -12.48 14.04
CA TYR A 141 -10.00 -12.01 14.60
C TYR A 141 -8.87 -12.98 14.35
N GLY A 142 -7.66 -12.48 14.38
CA GLY A 142 -6.49 -13.27 14.17
C GLY A 142 -5.19 -12.52 14.39
N VAL A 143 -4.11 -13.17 13.97
CA VAL A 143 -2.77 -12.59 13.93
C VAL A 143 -2.38 -12.27 12.50
N TRP A 144 -1.52 -11.29 12.34
CA TRP A 144 -0.93 -10.98 11.06
C TRP A 144 0.54 -10.61 11.22
N GLY A 145 1.32 -10.92 10.18
CA GLY A 145 2.70 -10.52 10.05
C GLY A 145 2.87 -9.65 8.81
N LEU A 146 3.84 -8.76 8.85
CA LEU A 146 4.21 -7.91 7.72
C LEU A 146 5.72 -7.96 7.49
N PHE A 147 6.10 -7.85 6.22
CA PHE A 147 7.46 -7.65 5.80
C PHE A 147 7.49 -6.70 4.61
N ASP A 148 8.21 -5.61 4.76
CA ASP A 148 8.39 -4.62 3.72
C ASP A 148 9.85 -4.51 3.35
N VAL A 149 10.13 -4.34 2.07
CA VAL A 149 11.47 -4.05 1.57
C VAL A 149 11.39 -3.01 0.47
N GLY A 150 12.23 -1.99 0.53
CA GLY A 150 12.21 -0.93 -0.46
C GLY A 150 13.57 -0.26 -0.64
N ARG A 151 13.70 0.43 -1.76
CA ARG A 151 14.91 1.16 -2.12
C ARG A 151 14.58 2.40 -2.93
N VAL A 152 15.34 3.45 -2.67
CA VAL A 152 15.38 4.68 -3.46
C VAL A 152 16.65 4.70 -4.30
N PHE A 153 16.56 5.24 -5.49
CA PHE A 153 17.66 5.43 -6.42
C PHE A 153 17.82 6.93 -6.69
N VAL A 154 19.05 7.40 -6.64
CA VAL A 154 19.42 8.77 -7.00
C VAL A 154 20.37 8.69 -8.19
N ASP A 155 20.06 9.39 -9.27
CA ASP A 155 20.86 9.36 -10.48
C ASP A 155 22.28 9.93 -10.21
N GLY A 156 23.30 9.17 -10.60
CA GLY A 156 24.70 9.50 -10.31
C GLY A 156 25.24 8.99 -8.98
N GLU A 157 24.40 8.39 -8.11
CA GLU A 157 24.83 7.76 -6.87
C GLU A 157 24.93 6.23 -6.99
N SER A 158 25.96 5.65 -6.39
CA SER A 158 26.17 4.19 -6.38
C SER A 158 25.56 3.51 -5.14
N SER A 159 24.70 4.20 -4.37
CA SER A 159 24.09 3.61 -3.19
C SER A 159 23.31 2.36 -3.53
N SER A 160 23.52 1.28 -2.79
CA SER A 160 22.78 0.01 -2.92
C SER A 160 21.98 -0.34 -1.67
N LYS A 161 21.67 0.65 -0.84
CA LYS A 161 21.05 0.43 0.47
C LYS A 161 19.56 0.08 0.32
N TRP A 162 19.21 -1.12 0.75
CA TRP A 162 17.83 -1.54 0.94
C TRP A 162 17.37 -1.22 2.36
N HIS A 163 16.13 -0.79 2.49
CA HIS A 163 15.47 -0.53 3.75
C HIS A 163 14.41 -1.59 3.97
N THR A 164 14.33 -2.13 5.17
CA THR A 164 13.39 -3.19 5.53
C THR A 164 12.58 -2.82 6.75
N ALA A 165 11.35 -3.32 6.81
CA ALA A 165 10.52 -3.29 7.98
C ALA A 165 9.89 -4.66 8.18
N ALA A 166 9.85 -5.16 9.39
CA ALA A 166 9.22 -6.41 9.74
C ALA A 166 8.42 -6.27 11.02
N GLY A 167 7.27 -6.89 11.08
CA GLY A 167 6.41 -6.74 12.25
C GLY A 167 5.28 -7.73 12.29
N GLY A 168 4.47 -7.60 13.32
CA GLY A 168 3.30 -8.44 13.48
C GLY A 168 2.39 -7.94 14.59
N GLY A 169 1.18 -8.47 14.61
CA GLY A 169 0.18 -8.05 15.56
C GLY A 169 -1.16 -8.74 15.39
N LEU A 170 -2.21 -8.04 15.77
CA LEU A 170 -3.59 -8.54 15.77
C LEU A 170 -4.40 -7.86 14.67
N TRP A 171 -5.31 -8.60 14.08
CA TRP A 171 -6.32 -8.04 13.20
C TRP A 171 -7.72 -8.44 13.65
N PHE A 172 -8.65 -7.54 13.37
CA PHE A 172 -10.07 -7.70 13.66
C PHE A 172 -10.87 -7.26 12.43
N THR A 173 -11.91 -8.00 12.08
CA THR A 173 -12.86 -7.61 11.04
C THR A 173 -14.27 -7.82 11.53
N LEU A 174 -15.05 -6.74 11.50
CA LEU A 174 -16.47 -6.76 11.76
C LEU A 174 -17.20 -6.72 10.42
N ALA A 175 -17.96 -7.76 10.09
CA ALA A 175 -18.76 -7.81 8.88
C ALA A 175 -20.23 -7.63 9.25
N VAL A 176 -20.87 -6.57 8.76
CA VAL A 176 -22.30 -6.34 8.92
C VAL A 176 -22.96 -6.55 7.57
N ALA A 177 -23.64 -7.69 7.43
CA ALA A 177 -24.48 -7.96 6.27
C ALA A 177 -25.91 -7.49 6.55
N SER A 178 -26.41 -6.57 5.74
CA SER A 178 -27.81 -6.14 5.72
C SER A 178 -28.30 -6.21 4.27
N PRO A 179 -29.60 -6.45 4.03
CA PRO A 179 -30.12 -6.46 2.66
C PRO A 179 -29.72 -5.18 1.91
N GLY A 180 -28.86 -5.33 0.88
CA GLY A 180 -28.36 -4.23 0.07
C GLY A 180 -27.16 -3.47 0.62
N LEU A 181 -26.55 -3.90 1.74
CA LEU A 181 -25.36 -3.29 2.31
C LEU A 181 -24.46 -4.36 2.93
N ASP A 182 -23.34 -4.67 2.28
CA ASP A 182 -22.27 -5.49 2.83
C ASP A 182 -21.14 -4.57 3.30
N LEU A 183 -21.17 -4.22 4.59
CA LEU A 183 -20.13 -3.37 5.20
C LEU A 183 -19.17 -4.23 6.01
N ALA A 184 -17.90 -4.15 5.73
CA ALA A 184 -16.87 -4.71 6.59
C ALA A 184 -15.92 -3.62 7.09
N ALA A 185 -15.80 -3.52 8.41
CA ALA A 185 -14.82 -2.68 9.08
C ALA A 185 -13.65 -3.53 9.56
N SER A 186 -12.44 -3.11 9.30
CA SER A 186 -11.24 -3.80 9.72
C SER A 186 -10.32 -2.91 10.56
N LEU A 187 -9.67 -3.53 11.54
CA LEU A 187 -8.62 -2.91 12.36
C LEU A 187 -7.44 -3.86 12.43
N LYS A 188 -6.25 -3.37 12.13
CA LYS A 188 -5.00 -4.08 12.30
C LYS A 188 -4.10 -3.29 13.25
N LEU A 189 -3.55 -3.96 14.25
CA LEU A 189 -2.60 -3.38 15.22
C LEU A 189 -1.31 -4.20 15.15
N ALA A 190 -0.16 -3.54 15.05
CA ALA A 190 1.13 -4.23 14.99
C ALA A 190 2.24 -3.44 15.69
N VAL A 191 3.30 -4.17 16.03
CA VAL A 191 4.61 -3.63 16.35
C VAL A 191 5.52 -3.92 15.16
N VAL A 192 6.21 -2.90 14.68
CA VAL A 192 7.06 -2.95 13.50
C VAL A 192 8.47 -2.54 13.87
N GLN A 193 9.44 -3.38 13.52
CA GLN A 193 10.86 -3.11 13.66
C GLN A 193 11.43 -2.66 12.31
N THR A 194 12.15 -1.56 12.33
CA THR A 194 12.85 -0.98 11.18
C THR A 194 14.31 -0.73 11.50
N GLY A 195 15.09 -0.25 10.52
CA GLY A 195 16.45 0.21 10.74
C GLY A 195 16.54 1.47 11.63
N ASP A 196 15.46 2.24 11.72
CA ASP A 196 15.40 3.49 12.54
C ASP A 196 14.84 3.22 13.94
N GLY A 197 14.30 2.03 14.23
CA GLY A 197 13.76 1.66 15.53
C GLY A 197 12.47 0.87 15.49
N THR A 198 11.74 0.88 16.59
CA THR A 198 10.46 0.18 16.75
C THR A 198 9.32 1.17 16.73
N SER A 199 8.28 0.86 15.94
CA SER A 199 7.08 1.67 15.78
C SER A 199 5.82 0.88 16.08
N PHE A 200 4.76 1.54 16.53
CA PHE A 200 3.42 1.00 16.61
C PHE A 200 2.63 1.37 15.36
N LEU A 201 1.92 0.40 14.82
CA LEU A 201 1.10 0.55 13.64
C LEU A 201 -0.37 0.26 13.96
N ALA A 202 -1.25 1.17 13.57
CA ALA A 202 -2.70 0.98 13.62
C ALA A 202 -3.28 1.31 12.24
N LEU A 203 -3.89 0.31 11.60
CA LEU A 203 -4.54 0.45 10.30
C LEU A 203 -6.02 0.17 10.45
N SER A 204 -6.85 1.05 9.92
CA SER A 204 -8.30 0.84 9.84
C SER A 204 -8.76 0.91 8.39
N GLY A 205 -9.78 0.16 8.03
CA GLY A 205 -10.33 0.16 6.69
C GLY A 205 -11.81 -0.23 6.68
N PHE A 206 -12.50 0.22 5.64
CA PHE A 206 -13.87 -0.18 5.35
C PHE A 206 -13.90 -0.76 3.93
N SER A 207 -14.70 -1.81 3.73
CA SER A 207 -15.05 -2.33 2.41
C SER A 207 -16.58 -2.37 2.29
N PHE A 208 -17.08 -2.04 1.12
CA PHE A 208 -18.48 -2.01 0.78
C PHE A 208 -18.78 -3.06 -0.27
#